data_8fdef13ca63a574354bdd28c042f0143
#
_entry.id   8fdef13ca63a574354bdd28c042f0143
#
_cell.length_a   1.000
_cell.length_b   1.000
_cell.length_c   1.000
_cell.angle_alpha   90.00
_cell.angle_beta   90.00
_cell.angle_gamma   90.00
#
_symmetry.space_group_name_H-M   'P 1'
#
loop_
_entity.id
_entity.type
_entity.pdbx_description
1 polymer ?
#
loop_
_entity_poly.entity_id
_entity_poly.type
_entity_poly.pdbx_seq_one_letter_code
_entity_poly.pdbx_strand_id
1 'polypeptide(L)'
;MREDGYAVEAGENDTLIVQKLAANPDAYGFFGYSYLLANKDKIKAAAVNGVKPSLEGIQDYSYPIARPLFFYVKKAHVGVVPGLKEFLAEFTSKKAMGSRGYLTDIGLVPLVSDKI
;
A
#
# COMPACT_ATOMS: atom_id res chain seq x y z
N MET A 1 -10.86 -6.48 -14.86
CA MET A 1 -11.96 -6.04 -13.96
C MET A 1 -13.27 -6.24 -14.69
N ARG A 2 -14.37 -6.49 -14.01
CA ARG A 2 -15.69 -6.62 -14.68
C ARG A 2 -16.12 -5.27 -15.25
N GLU A 3 -16.72 -5.29 -16.44
CA GLU A 3 -17.20 -4.07 -17.14
C GLU A 3 -18.73 -4.02 -17.22
N ASP A 4 -19.42 -4.84 -16.42
CA ASP A 4 -20.89 -5.00 -16.42
C ASP A 4 -21.61 -4.00 -15.49
N GLY A 5 -20.94 -2.97 -15.01
CA GLY A 5 -21.48 -1.95 -14.11
C GLY A 5 -21.51 -2.32 -12.63
N TYR A 6 -21.18 -3.56 -12.26
CA TYR A 6 -21.04 -3.96 -10.85
C TYR A 6 -19.70 -3.53 -10.23
N ALA A 7 -18.70 -3.19 -11.04
CA ALA A 7 -17.46 -2.58 -10.60
C ALA A 7 -17.50 -1.08 -10.85
N VAL A 8 -17.27 -0.30 -9.80
CA VAL A 8 -17.20 1.16 -9.88
C VAL A 8 -15.75 1.58 -9.69
N GLU A 9 -15.21 2.26 -10.67
CA GLU A 9 -13.92 2.90 -10.54
C GLU A 9 -14.09 4.18 -9.70
N ALA A 10 -13.48 4.17 -8.52
CA ALA A 10 -13.51 5.33 -7.61
C ALA A 10 -12.26 6.22 -7.76
N GLY A 11 -11.47 5.98 -8.81
CA GLY A 11 -10.21 6.66 -9.03
C GLY A 11 -9.14 6.25 -8.00
N GLU A 12 -8.14 7.09 -7.84
CA GLU A 12 -7.02 6.86 -6.91
C GLU A 12 -7.28 7.45 -5.51
N ASN A 13 -8.52 7.82 -5.20
CA ASN A 13 -8.87 8.42 -3.91
C ASN A 13 -9.36 7.36 -2.92
N ASP A 14 -8.44 6.81 -2.13
CA ASP A 14 -8.73 5.78 -1.13
C ASP A 14 -9.70 6.25 -0.04
N THR A 15 -9.67 7.53 0.30
CA THR A 15 -10.63 8.12 1.26
C THR A 15 -12.06 8.04 0.74
N LEU A 16 -12.26 8.31 -0.54
CA LEU A 16 -13.58 8.19 -1.18
C LEU A 16 -14.05 6.74 -1.22
N ILE A 17 -13.15 5.80 -1.47
CA ILE A 17 -13.45 4.35 -1.43
C ILE A 17 -13.92 3.96 -0.03
N VAL A 18 -13.23 4.36 1.01
CA VAL A 18 -13.61 4.09 2.41
C VAL A 18 -15.00 4.66 2.74
N GLN A 19 -15.30 5.89 2.32
CA GLN A 19 -16.61 6.51 2.52
C GLN A 19 -17.73 5.73 1.81
N LYS A 20 -17.51 5.30 0.58
CA LYS A 20 -18.48 4.49 -0.18
C LYS A 20 -18.72 3.13 0.47
N LEU A 21 -17.68 2.48 0.98
CA LEU A 21 -17.81 1.20 1.70
C LEU A 21 -18.56 1.36 3.01
N ALA A 22 -18.27 2.42 3.77
CA ALA A 22 -18.97 2.71 5.02
C ALA A 22 -20.49 2.96 4.80
N ALA A 23 -20.86 3.52 3.66
CA ALA A 23 -22.25 3.78 3.28
C ALA A 23 -22.95 2.58 2.65
N ASN A 24 -22.24 1.55 2.20
CA ASN A 24 -22.81 0.37 1.54
C ASN A 24 -22.23 -0.93 2.13
N PRO A 25 -22.95 -1.56 3.08
CA PRO A 25 -22.49 -2.78 3.75
C PRO A 25 -22.24 -3.99 2.85
N ASP A 26 -22.86 -4.02 1.67
CA ASP A 26 -22.75 -5.12 0.71
C ASP A 26 -21.64 -4.93 -0.33
N ALA A 27 -20.90 -3.82 -0.24
CA ALA A 27 -19.83 -3.50 -1.16
C ALA A 27 -18.45 -4.03 -0.69
N TYR A 28 -17.60 -4.35 -1.66
CA TYR A 28 -16.18 -4.64 -1.48
C TYR A 28 -15.35 -3.57 -2.15
N GLY A 29 -14.18 -3.25 -1.61
CA GLY A 29 -13.27 -2.26 -2.17
C GLY A 29 -11.82 -2.71 -2.08
N PHE A 30 -10.99 -2.16 -2.97
CA PHE A 30 -9.54 -2.35 -3.01
C PHE A 30 -8.85 -1.01 -2.78
N PHE A 31 -7.96 -0.95 -1.81
CA PHE A 31 -7.21 0.25 -1.45
C PHE A 31 -6.03 -0.11 -0.55
N GLY A 32 -5.18 0.85 -0.22
CA GLY A 32 -3.98 0.64 0.57
C GLY A 32 -4.25 0.16 1.99
N TYR A 33 -3.42 -0.74 2.50
CA TYR A 33 -3.56 -1.33 3.84
C TYR A 33 -3.57 -0.30 4.97
N SER A 34 -2.85 0.81 4.81
CA SER A 34 -2.84 1.91 5.78
C SER A 34 -4.23 2.51 6.03
N TYR A 35 -5.06 2.60 5.00
CA TYR A 35 -6.43 3.12 5.12
C TYR A 35 -7.35 2.14 5.87
N LEU A 36 -7.12 0.83 5.74
CA LEU A 36 -7.80 -0.15 6.57
C LEU A 36 -7.43 0.03 8.05
N LEU A 37 -6.15 0.21 8.36
CA LEU A 37 -5.68 0.41 9.73
C LEU A 37 -6.27 1.68 10.36
N ALA A 38 -6.35 2.76 9.59
CA ALA A 38 -6.89 4.04 10.05
C ALA A 38 -8.43 4.05 10.22
N ASN A 39 -9.16 3.10 9.61
CA ASN A 39 -10.61 3.07 9.58
C ASN A 39 -11.22 1.74 10.07
N LYS A 40 -10.55 1.05 10.99
CA LYS A 40 -11.01 -0.23 11.54
C LYS A 40 -12.38 -0.17 12.23
N ASP A 41 -12.79 1.00 12.62
CA ASP A 41 -14.09 1.29 13.23
C ASP A 41 -15.24 1.32 12.21
N LYS A 42 -14.94 1.57 10.93
CA LYS A 42 -15.92 1.77 9.86
C LYS A 42 -15.97 0.64 8.85
N ILE A 43 -14.84 -0.02 8.63
CA ILE A 43 -14.68 -1.05 7.60
C ILE A 43 -14.00 -2.30 8.16
N LYS A 44 -14.27 -3.44 7.54
CA LYS A 44 -13.68 -4.73 7.91
C LYS A 44 -12.83 -5.28 6.77
N ALA A 45 -11.75 -5.96 7.14
CA ALA A 45 -10.94 -6.67 6.18
C ALA A 45 -11.62 -7.97 5.72
N ALA A 46 -11.61 -8.21 4.42
CA ALA A 46 -12.05 -9.49 3.86
C ALA A 46 -10.87 -10.48 3.81
N ALA A 47 -11.16 -11.72 4.14
CA ALA A 47 -10.22 -12.80 3.89
C ALA A 47 -10.25 -13.21 2.41
N VAL A 48 -9.07 -13.47 1.85
CA VAL A 48 -8.94 -14.00 0.49
C VAL A 48 -8.31 -15.39 0.58
N ASN A 49 -8.97 -16.39 0.02
CA ASN A 49 -8.58 -17.80 0.16
C ASN A 49 -8.35 -18.23 1.62
N GLY A 50 -9.17 -17.72 2.54
CA GLY A 50 -9.07 -18.02 3.97
C GLY A 50 -8.00 -17.23 4.73
N VAL A 51 -7.19 -16.42 4.05
CA VAL A 51 -6.13 -15.62 4.65
C VAL A 51 -6.62 -14.18 4.88
N LYS A 52 -6.51 -13.70 6.12
CA LYS A 52 -6.82 -12.29 6.46
C LYS A 52 -5.59 -11.41 6.23
N PRO A 53 -5.78 -10.13 5.83
CA PRO A 53 -4.67 -9.21 5.72
C PRO A 53 -4.08 -8.91 7.11
N SER A 54 -2.82 -9.22 7.27
CA SER A 54 -2.00 -8.91 8.43
C SER A 54 -0.68 -8.32 7.99
N LEU A 55 0.03 -7.66 8.88
CA LEU A 55 1.35 -7.11 8.58
C LEU A 55 2.29 -8.21 8.03
N GLU A 56 2.36 -9.34 8.73
CA GLU A 56 3.18 -10.49 8.34
C GLU A 56 2.73 -11.08 7.00
N GLY A 57 1.42 -11.33 6.83
CA GLY A 57 0.87 -11.89 5.60
C GLY A 57 1.05 -11.00 4.37
N ILE A 58 1.20 -9.70 4.56
CA ILE A 58 1.53 -8.75 3.49
C ILE A 58 3.03 -8.77 3.21
N GLN A 59 3.88 -8.84 4.23
CA GLN A 59 5.34 -8.87 4.08
C GLN A 59 5.85 -10.14 3.39
N ASP A 60 5.28 -11.29 3.72
CA ASP A 60 5.67 -12.59 3.16
C ASP A 60 4.86 -13.00 1.93
N TYR A 61 3.91 -12.16 1.52
CA TYR A 61 2.98 -12.42 0.40
C TYR A 61 2.06 -13.62 0.59
N SER A 62 1.84 -14.10 1.80
CA SER A 62 0.84 -15.14 2.09
C SER A 62 -0.58 -14.63 1.90
N TYR A 63 -0.82 -13.31 2.04
CA TYR A 63 -2.06 -12.69 1.64
C TYR A 63 -2.10 -12.54 0.11
N PRO A 64 -3.03 -13.22 -0.60
CA PRO A 64 -2.92 -13.44 -2.05
C PRO A 64 -2.93 -12.19 -2.93
N ILE A 65 -3.47 -11.07 -2.44
CA ILE A 65 -3.51 -9.81 -3.17
C ILE A 65 -2.45 -8.80 -2.72
N ALA A 66 -1.56 -9.21 -1.81
CA ALA A 66 -0.42 -8.38 -1.44
C ALA A 66 0.53 -8.24 -2.63
N ARG A 67 1.03 -7.02 -2.85
CA ARG A 67 1.97 -6.71 -3.92
C ARG A 67 2.92 -5.61 -3.48
N PRO A 68 4.17 -5.60 -3.98
CA PRO A 68 5.11 -4.54 -3.67
C PRO A 68 4.74 -3.23 -4.36
N LEU A 69 5.07 -2.11 -3.73
CA LEU A 69 5.15 -0.82 -4.38
C LEU A 69 6.51 -0.67 -5.03
N PHE A 70 6.52 -0.13 -6.24
CA PHE A 70 7.75 0.14 -6.99
C PHE A 70 8.00 1.63 -7.06
N PHE A 71 9.25 2.00 -6.88
CA PHE A 71 9.72 3.36 -7.08
C PHE A 71 10.53 3.43 -8.37
N TYR A 72 10.05 4.19 -9.34
CA TYR A 72 10.67 4.31 -10.66
C TYR A 72 11.49 5.59 -10.78
N VAL A 73 12.72 5.46 -11.21
CA VAL A 73 13.63 6.59 -11.40
C VAL A 73 14.20 6.59 -12.81
N LYS A 74 14.16 7.72 -13.48
CA LYS A 74 14.84 7.89 -14.75
C LYS A 74 16.34 7.96 -14.53
N LYS A 75 17.05 6.87 -14.81
CA LYS A 75 18.49 6.73 -14.54
C LYS A 75 19.32 7.87 -15.14
N ALA A 76 18.97 8.36 -16.34
CA ALA A 76 19.66 9.47 -17.01
C ALA A 76 19.58 10.79 -16.23
N HIS A 77 18.67 10.95 -15.27
CA HIS A 77 18.54 12.14 -14.45
C HIS A 77 19.36 12.06 -13.15
N VAL A 78 19.81 10.87 -12.77
CA VAL A 78 20.64 10.69 -11.57
C VAL A 78 22.02 11.33 -11.80
N GLY A 79 22.38 12.29 -10.96
CA GLY A 79 23.61 13.07 -11.12
C GLY A 79 23.46 14.31 -12.00
N VAL A 80 22.33 14.48 -12.70
CA VAL A 80 22.02 15.69 -13.49
C VAL A 80 21.04 16.58 -12.74
N VAL A 81 19.98 16.00 -12.19
CA VAL A 81 19.01 16.75 -11.36
C VAL A 81 19.57 16.90 -9.96
N PRO A 82 19.79 18.14 -9.48
CA PRO A 82 20.30 18.38 -8.13
C PRO A 82 19.40 17.73 -7.05
N GLY A 83 20.04 17.06 -6.09
CA GLY A 83 19.33 16.42 -4.96
C GLY A 83 18.68 15.06 -5.26
N LEU A 84 18.58 14.64 -6.51
CA LEU A 84 17.93 13.38 -6.86
C LEU A 84 18.69 12.17 -6.30
N LYS A 85 20.02 12.19 -6.36
CA LYS A 85 20.87 11.12 -5.82
C LYS A 85 20.73 10.99 -4.31
N GLU A 86 20.73 12.11 -3.61
CA GLU A 86 20.57 12.21 -2.16
C GLU A 86 19.18 11.78 -1.73
N PHE A 87 18.15 12.20 -2.47
CA PHE A 87 16.77 11.75 -2.24
C PHE A 87 16.63 10.23 -2.38
N LEU A 88 17.22 9.65 -3.42
CA LEU A 88 17.19 8.19 -3.61
C LEU A 88 17.91 7.47 -2.47
N ALA A 89 19.07 7.96 -2.06
CA ALA A 89 19.83 7.38 -0.96
C ALA A 89 19.05 7.43 0.37
N GLU A 90 18.39 8.56 0.67
CA GLU A 90 17.56 8.68 1.86
C GLU A 90 16.32 7.80 1.76
N PHE A 91 15.59 7.84 0.63
CA PHE A 91 14.35 7.08 0.44
C PHE A 91 14.57 5.57 0.57
N THR A 92 15.71 5.05 0.06
CA THR A 92 16.07 3.62 0.15
C THR A 92 16.87 3.26 1.40
N SER A 93 17.05 4.19 2.32
CA SER A 93 17.79 3.96 3.56
C SER A 93 16.98 3.09 4.55
N LYS A 94 17.68 2.39 5.44
CA LYS A 94 17.02 1.68 6.56
C LYS A 94 16.25 2.61 7.49
N LYS A 95 16.65 3.89 7.55
CA LYS A 95 15.97 4.94 8.32
C LYS A 95 14.60 5.27 7.73
N ALA A 96 14.45 5.19 6.42
CA ALA A 96 13.18 5.42 5.73
C ALA A 96 12.37 4.13 5.60
N MET A 97 12.92 3.09 4.96
CA MET A 97 12.21 1.88 4.53
C MET A 97 12.32 0.71 5.52
N GLY A 98 13.17 0.79 6.53
CA GLY A 98 13.36 -0.28 7.51
C GLY A 98 12.12 -0.53 8.37
N SER A 99 12.10 -1.63 9.11
CA SER A 99 10.98 -2.02 9.99
C SER A 99 10.63 -0.99 11.07
N ARG A 100 11.57 -0.09 11.38
CA ARG A 100 11.39 1.06 12.27
C ARG A 100 11.59 2.38 11.53
N GLY A 101 11.46 2.37 10.22
CA GLY A 101 11.61 3.55 9.39
C GLY A 101 10.36 4.43 9.41
N TYR A 102 10.54 5.73 9.18
CA TYR A 102 9.44 6.70 9.22
C TYR A 102 8.36 6.45 8.14
N LEU A 103 8.66 5.71 7.07
CA LEU A 103 7.66 5.32 6.08
C LEU A 103 6.66 4.29 6.64
N THR A 104 7.06 3.53 7.66
CA THR A 104 6.15 2.62 8.36
C THR A 104 5.12 3.40 9.20
N ASP A 105 5.52 4.54 9.75
CA ASP A 105 4.62 5.40 10.55
C ASP A 105 3.47 5.98 9.72
N ILE A 106 3.68 6.15 8.41
CA ILE A 106 2.63 6.59 7.47
C ILE A 106 1.85 5.43 6.84
N GLY A 107 2.08 4.20 7.31
CA GLY A 107 1.30 3.02 6.96
C GLY A 107 1.84 2.17 5.81
N LEU A 108 3.06 2.41 5.35
CA LEU A 108 3.74 1.51 4.42
C LEU A 108 4.23 0.26 5.16
N VAL A 109 4.03 -0.90 4.56
CA VAL A 109 4.50 -2.17 5.10
C VAL A 109 5.95 -2.38 4.64
N PRO A 110 6.93 -2.45 5.57
CA PRO A 110 8.33 -2.62 5.20
C PRO A 110 8.57 -4.00 4.59
N LEU A 111 9.47 -4.08 3.63
CA LEU A 111 9.96 -5.36 3.11
C LEU A 111 10.74 -6.12 4.20
N VAL A 112 10.84 -7.45 4.06
CA VAL A 112 11.73 -8.24 4.90
C VAL A 112 13.18 -7.84 4.66
N SER A 113 14.01 -7.92 5.70
CA SER A 113 15.36 -7.32 5.74
C SER A 113 16.33 -7.80 4.64
N ASP A 114 16.08 -8.96 4.06
CA ASP A 114 16.88 -9.54 2.98
C ASP A 114 16.52 -9.03 1.58
N LYS A 115 15.47 -8.19 1.50
CA LYS A 115 14.96 -7.61 0.23
C LYS A 115 15.09 -6.09 0.17
N ILE A 116 15.75 -5.48 1.15
CA ILE A 116 16.02 -4.04 1.22
C ILE A 116 17.41 -3.74 0.67
#